data_cada30333c1d199e49ac87ca1c358bc4
#
_entry.id   cada30333c1d199e49ac87ca1c358bc4
#
_cell.length_a   1.000
_cell.length_b   1.000
_cell.length_c   1.000
_cell.angle_alpha   90.00
_cell.angle_beta   90.00
_cell.angle_gamma   90.00
#
_symmetry.space_group_name_H-M   'P 1'
#
loop_
_entity.id
_entity.type
_entity.pdbx_description
1 polymer ?
#
loop_
_entity_poly.entity_id
_entity_poly.type
_entity_poly.pdbx_seq_one_letter_code
_entity_poly.pdbx_strand_id
1 'polypeptide(L)'
;GGGYFKIINRTVPEALNHLGYSRSETKAIIDYAVGHGTLEDAPGVNHEALRAKGFTDEILAKVESGLATSFDIKFAFNKFSIGEAFCTDVLGLNAASLNDYNYDMLAALGFTKKEIEAANNYCCGAMTLEGAPLLKDEHLPVFDCANPCGRIGKRLLSVESHILMMAAAQPFISGAISKTINMANSATVEDCKDAYLLSWKLGLKANALYRDGSKLSQPLSALSFDEDDLEDMNEEIRTSPTAASNVVAERIVERIVSERKKLPTRRKGYTQKAVVGGHKVYLRTGEYDDGGVG
;
A
#
# COMPACT_ATOMS: atom_id res chain seq x y z
N GLY A 1 -8.01 14.24 0.66
CA GLY A 1 -8.05 13.48 1.90
C GLY A 1 -6.92 12.48 1.90
N GLY A 2 -6.02 12.57 2.86
CA GLY A 2 -4.83 11.74 2.94
C GLY A 2 -5.00 10.62 3.97
N GLY A 3 -5.96 9.72 3.81
CA GLY A 3 -6.11 8.55 4.66
C GLY A 3 -5.99 7.26 3.85
N TYR A 4 -5.40 6.24 4.46
CA TYR A 4 -5.38 4.89 3.91
C TYR A 4 -6.58 4.11 4.45
N PHE A 5 -7.27 3.39 3.57
CA PHE A 5 -8.40 2.53 3.95
C PHE A 5 -8.13 1.12 3.45
N LYS A 6 -8.41 0.13 4.31
CA LYS A 6 -8.48 -1.25 3.86
C LYS A 6 -9.75 -1.44 3.02
N ILE A 7 -9.57 -1.80 1.77
CA ILE A 7 -10.68 -2.15 0.89
C ILE A 7 -10.39 -3.44 0.16
N ILE A 8 -11.37 -4.31 0.08
CA ILE A 8 -11.39 -5.39 -0.89
C ILE A 8 -12.27 -4.96 -2.07
N ASN A 9 -11.89 -5.37 -3.27
CA ASN A 9 -12.74 -5.13 -4.43
C ASN A 9 -14.12 -5.77 -4.19
N ARG A 10 -15.18 -4.98 -4.29
CA ARG A 10 -16.57 -5.42 -4.02
C ARG A 10 -17.06 -6.52 -4.95
N THR A 11 -16.39 -6.77 -6.07
CA THR A 11 -16.69 -7.87 -6.98
C THR A 11 -16.07 -9.20 -6.54
N VAL A 12 -15.16 -9.22 -5.57
CA VAL A 12 -14.56 -10.47 -5.08
C VAL A 12 -15.60 -11.44 -4.51
N PRO A 13 -16.52 -11.02 -3.63
CA PRO A 13 -17.59 -11.92 -3.15
C PRO A 13 -18.45 -12.49 -4.27
N GLU A 14 -18.74 -11.67 -5.29
CA GLU A 14 -19.53 -12.09 -6.46
C GLU A 14 -18.75 -13.12 -7.30
N ALA A 15 -17.45 -12.87 -7.55
CA ALA A 15 -16.59 -13.80 -8.26
C ALA A 15 -16.48 -15.14 -7.52
N LEU A 16 -16.28 -15.13 -6.20
CA LEU A 16 -16.27 -16.35 -5.39
C LEU A 16 -17.57 -17.13 -5.48
N ASN A 17 -18.69 -16.43 -5.43
CA ASN A 17 -20.01 -17.07 -5.60
C ASN A 17 -20.18 -17.72 -7.00
N HIS A 18 -19.74 -17.05 -8.07
CA HIS A 18 -19.75 -17.62 -9.42
C HIS A 18 -18.80 -18.82 -9.58
N LEU A 19 -17.70 -18.85 -8.82
CA LEU A 19 -16.78 -19.99 -8.75
C LEU A 19 -17.32 -21.16 -7.91
N GLY A 20 -18.52 -21.00 -7.31
CA GLY A 20 -19.20 -22.06 -6.56
C GLY A 20 -18.88 -22.13 -5.07
N TYR A 21 -18.26 -21.12 -4.49
CA TYR A 21 -18.04 -21.03 -3.05
C TYR A 21 -19.35 -20.70 -2.32
N SER A 22 -19.56 -21.37 -1.18
CA SER A 22 -20.68 -21.08 -0.28
C SER A 22 -20.51 -19.72 0.40
N ARG A 23 -21.56 -19.22 1.05
CA ARG A 23 -21.49 -17.97 1.84
C ARG A 23 -20.48 -18.05 2.99
N SER A 24 -20.37 -19.18 3.66
CA SER A 24 -19.42 -19.40 4.76
C SER A 24 -17.99 -19.42 4.26
N GLU A 25 -17.71 -20.10 3.15
CA GLU A 25 -16.38 -20.11 2.53
C GLU A 25 -16.00 -18.72 2.01
N THR A 26 -16.92 -18.04 1.32
CA THR A 26 -16.71 -16.65 0.87
C THR A 26 -16.37 -15.73 2.04
N LYS A 27 -17.09 -15.83 3.15
CA LYS A 27 -16.82 -15.05 4.36
C LYS A 27 -15.41 -15.34 4.90
N ALA A 28 -15.03 -16.61 5.04
CA ALA A 28 -13.72 -17.00 5.55
C ALA A 28 -12.58 -16.49 4.67
N ILE A 29 -12.75 -16.52 3.33
CA ILE A 29 -11.77 -15.99 2.38
C ILE A 29 -11.65 -14.47 2.51
N ILE A 30 -12.77 -13.76 2.67
CA ILE A 30 -12.77 -12.30 2.84
C ILE A 30 -12.16 -11.92 4.18
N ASP A 31 -12.55 -12.59 5.27
CA ASP A 31 -12.01 -12.32 6.61
C ASP A 31 -10.49 -12.55 6.66
N TYR A 32 -9.97 -13.54 5.93
CA TYR A 32 -8.53 -13.71 5.77
C TYR A 32 -7.86 -12.51 5.08
N ALA A 33 -8.49 -11.97 4.03
CA ALA A 33 -7.89 -10.87 3.27
C ALA A 33 -7.95 -9.52 4.00
N VAL A 34 -9.07 -9.21 4.69
CA VAL A 34 -9.29 -7.90 5.34
C VAL A 34 -9.04 -7.90 6.83
N GLY A 35 -9.00 -9.09 7.45
CA GLY A 35 -8.87 -9.27 8.89
C GLY A 35 -10.21 -9.24 9.62
N HIS A 36 -10.23 -9.82 10.83
CA HIS A 36 -11.41 -9.86 11.68
C HIS A 36 -11.63 -8.55 12.46
N GLY A 37 -10.59 -7.69 12.55
CA GLY A 37 -10.64 -6.42 13.28
C GLY A 37 -10.74 -6.59 14.80
N THR A 38 -10.48 -7.79 15.33
CA THR A 38 -10.56 -8.12 16.76
C THR A 38 -9.46 -9.11 17.14
N LEU A 39 -9.10 -9.10 18.43
CA LEU A 39 -8.20 -10.07 19.06
C LEU A 39 -8.96 -11.29 19.61
N GLU A 40 -10.29 -11.28 19.56
CA GLU A 40 -11.09 -12.43 19.97
C GLU A 40 -10.75 -13.63 19.08
N ASP A 41 -10.39 -14.74 19.69
CA ASP A 41 -9.93 -15.96 19.00
C ASP A 41 -8.67 -15.82 18.13
N ALA A 42 -7.94 -14.70 18.22
CA ALA A 42 -6.71 -14.51 17.47
C ALA A 42 -5.62 -15.50 17.93
N PRO A 43 -4.86 -16.10 17.00
CA PRO A 43 -3.84 -17.07 17.35
C PRO A 43 -2.65 -16.40 18.05
N GLY A 44 -2.25 -16.93 19.22
CA GLY A 44 -1.08 -16.47 19.98
C GLY A 44 -1.33 -15.18 20.76
N VAL A 45 -1.63 -14.09 20.12
CA VAL A 45 -1.93 -12.79 20.76
C VAL A 45 -3.43 -12.56 20.78
N ASN A 46 -4.09 -12.95 21.87
CA ASN A 46 -5.53 -12.81 22.08
C ASN A 46 -5.84 -12.21 23.46
N HIS A 47 -7.12 -12.00 23.74
CA HIS A 47 -7.58 -11.42 25.01
C HIS A 47 -7.08 -12.20 26.24
N GLU A 48 -7.11 -13.54 26.20
CA GLU A 48 -6.68 -14.38 27.31
C GLU A 48 -5.17 -14.23 27.55
N ALA A 49 -4.36 -14.35 26.50
CA ALA A 49 -2.91 -14.21 26.56
C ALA A 49 -2.50 -12.80 27.04
N LEU A 50 -3.21 -11.76 26.60
CA LEU A 50 -2.96 -10.38 27.03
C LEU A 50 -3.36 -10.14 28.49
N ARG A 51 -4.50 -10.68 28.94
CA ARG A 51 -4.89 -10.64 30.36
C ARG A 51 -3.85 -11.32 31.25
N ALA A 52 -3.28 -12.45 30.79
CA ALA A 52 -2.18 -13.13 31.51
C ALA A 52 -0.91 -12.26 31.61
N LYS A 53 -0.73 -11.27 30.73
CA LYS A 53 0.34 -10.26 30.77
C LYS A 53 -0.03 -9.01 31.58
N GLY A 54 -1.24 -8.93 32.14
CA GLY A 54 -1.68 -7.82 32.98
C GLY A 54 -2.59 -6.80 32.29
N PHE A 55 -3.03 -7.03 31.05
CA PHE A 55 -3.97 -6.16 30.37
C PHE A 55 -5.35 -6.20 31.04
N THR A 56 -5.91 -5.03 31.29
CA THR A 56 -7.27 -4.88 31.80
C THR A 56 -8.27 -4.84 30.66
N ASP A 57 -9.54 -5.11 30.97
CA ASP A 57 -10.62 -5.03 29.96
C ASP A 57 -10.76 -3.63 29.36
N GLU A 58 -10.50 -2.57 30.14
CA GLU A 58 -10.48 -1.19 29.65
C GLU A 58 -9.41 -0.95 28.60
N ILE A 59 -8.20 -1.47 28.83
CA ILE A 59 -7.08 -1.34 27.88
C ILE A 59 -7.33 -2.20 26.65
N LEU A 60 -7.85 -3.41 26.83
CA LEU A 60 -8.21 -4.28 25.69
C LEU A 60 -9.26 -3.58 24.79
N ALA A 61 -10.26 -2.92 25.37
CA ALA A 61 -11.24 -2.17 24.59
C ALA A 61 -10.61 -1.01 23.79
N LYS A 62 -9.60 -0.32 24.34
CA LYS A 62 -8.85 0.70 23.61
C LYS A 62 -8.05 0.13 22.44
N VAL A 63 -7.38 -1.00 22.65
CA VAL A 63 -6.65 -1.71 21.58
C VAL A 63 -7.61 -2.17 20.49
N GLU A 64 -8.73 -2.80 20.85
CA GLU A 64 -9.77 -3.25 19.92
C GLU A 64 -10.31 -2.10 19.05
N SER A 65 -10.56 -0.94 19.65
CA SER A 65 -11.06 0.21 18.89
C SER A 65 -10.13 0.69 17.78
N GLY A 66 -8.83 0.46 17.95
CA GLY A 66 -7.80 0.79 16.96
C GLY A 66 -7.64 -0.26 15.85
N LEU A 67 -7.93 -1.52 16.14
CA LEU A 67 -7.65 -2.64 15.21
C LEU A 67 -8.47 -2.62 13.93
N ALA A 68 -9.71 -2.18 13.99
CA ALA A 68 -10.61 -2.17 12.84
C ALA A 68 -10.06 -1.38 11.63
N THR A 69 -9.22 -0.38 11.89
CA THR A 69 -8.61 0.47 10.86
C THR A 69 -7.11 0.26 10.71
N SER A 70 -6.50 -0.55 11.58
CA SER A 70 -5.05 -0.78 11.56
C SER A 70 -4.62 -1.71 10.44
N PHE A 71 -3.52 -1.38 9.77
CA PHE A 71 -2.86 -2.23 8.77
C PHE A 71 -1.89 -3.22 9.40
N ASP A 72 -1.43 -2.93 10.60
CA ASP A 72 -0.59 -3.81 11.39
C ASP A 72 -1.03 -3.75 12.86
N ILE A 73 -0.99 -4.92 13.52
CA ILE A 73 -1.37 -5.06 14.93
C ILE A 73 -0.50 -4.17 15.84
N LYS A 74 0.76 -3.94 15.48
CA LYS A 74 1.69 -3.09 16.24
C LYS A 74 1.19 -1.66 16.42
N PHE A 75 0.39 -1.16 15.48
CA PHE A 75 -0.20 0.19 15.59
C PHE A 75 -1.23 0.32 16.72
N ALA A 76 -1.82 -0.78 17.14
CA ALA A 76 -2.71 -0.78 18.29
C ALA A 76 -1.94 -0.94 19.63
N PHE A 77 -0.70 -1.47 19.59
CA PHE A 77 0.14 -1.73 20.76
C PHE A 77 1.26 -0.70 20.90
N ASN A 78 0.91 0.51 21.28
CA ASN A 78 1.86 1.60 21.53
C ASN A 78 1.48 2.39 22.77
N LYS A 79 2.42 3.18 23.30
CA LYS A 79 2.20 3.97 24.51
C LYS A 79 1.08 5.01 24.42
N PHE A 80 0.71 5.44 23.22
CA PHE A 80 -0.34 6.45 23.03
C PHE A 80 -1.72 5.81 23.08
N SER A 81 -1.88 4.59 22.58
CA SER A 81 -3.12 3.82 22.64
C SER A 81 -3.37 3.23 24.03
N ILE A 82 -2.31 2.69 24.65
CA ILE A 82 -2.39 1.95 25.90
C ILE A 82 -2.22 2.88 27.13
N GLY A 83 -1.41 3.93 27.00
CA GLY A 83 -1.00 4.85 28.07
C GLY A 83 0.38 4.51 28.61
N GLU A 84 1.24 5.54 28.70
CA GLU A 84 2.65 5.39 29.13
C GLU A 84 2.76 4.83 30.56
N ALA A 85 1.96 5.35 31.48
CA ALA A 85 1.94 4.88 32.89
C ALA A 85 1.55 3.39 32.96
N PHE A 86 0.59 2.93 32.17
CA PHE A 86 0.23 1.51 32.15
C PHE A 86 1.37 0.65 31.60
N CYS A 87 2.05 1.13 30.54
CA CYS A 87 3.19 0.42 29.97
C CYS A 87 4.36 0.27 30.97
N THR A 88 4.65 1.31 31.79
CA THR A 88 5.76 1.30 32.75
C THR A 88 5.39 0.62 34.05
N ASP A 89 4.25 0.98 34.64
CA ASP A 89 3.90 0.60 36.03
C ASP A 89 3.26 -0.80 36.11
N VAL A 90 2.53 -1.21 35.08
CA VAL A 90 1.83 -2.49 35.03
C VAL A 90 2.57 -3.52 34.18
N LEU A 91 2.95 -3.14 32.96
CA LEU A 91 3.62 -4.05 32.04
C LEU A 91 5.14 -4.12 32.27
N GLY A 92 5.72 -3.22 33.08
CA GLY A 92 7.14 -3.22 33.41
C GLY A 92 8.07 -2.87 32.25
N LEU A 93 7.55 -2.19 31.23
CA LEU A 93 8.30 -1.85 30.04
C LEU A 93 9.19 -0.61 30.31
N ASN A 94 10.37 -0.57 29.67
CA ASN A 94 11.30 0.55 29.83
C ASN A 94 10.78 1.80 29.13
N ALA A 95 10.62 2.90 29.89
CA ALA A 95 10.16 4.19 29.34
C ALA A 95 11.03 4.75 28.20
N ALA A 96 12.35 4.49 28.23
CA ALA A 96 13.25 4.91 27.15
C ALA A 96 12.97 4.15 25.86
N SER A 97 12.71 2.83 25.95
CA SER A 97 12.40 1.98 24.80
C SER A 97 11.03 2.32 24.18
N LEU A 98 10.06 2.79 24.98
CA LEU A 98 8.75 3.23 24.49
C LEU A 98 8.83 4.49 23.60
N ASN A 99 9.96 5.16 23.53
CA ASN A 99 10.22 6.29 22.64
C ASN A 99 10.91 5.88 21.33
N ASP A 100 11.36 4.63 21.23
CA ASP A 100 11.90 4.08 20.00
C ASP A 100 10.75 3.66 19.08
N TYR A 101 10.82 4.12 17.84
CA TYR A 101 9.80 3.84 16.83
C TYR A 101 9.78 2.38 16.38
N ASN A 102 10.94 1.75 16.40
CA ASN A 102 11.09 0.33 16.04
C ASN A 102 10.81 -0.61 17.21
N TYR A 103 10.38 -0.06 18.37
CA TYR A 103 10.11 -0.86 19.54
C TYR A 103 8.88 -1.74 19.38
N ASP A 104 9.11 -3.05 19.32
CA ASP A 104 8.06 -4.05 19.27
C ASP A 104 7.58 -4.39 20.69
N MET A 105 6.47 -3.76 21.10
CA MET A 105 5.89 -3.97 22.42
C MET A 105 5.45 -5.42 22.64
N LEU A 106 4.89 -6.06 21.61
CA LEU A 106 4.44 -7.46 21.73
C LEU A 106 5.63 -8.40 21.89
N ALA A 107 6.72 -8.18 21.19
CA ALA A 107 7.96 -8.93 21.36
C ALA A 107 8.55 -8.72 22.77
N ALA A 108 8.53 -7.49 23.28
CA ALA A 108 8.99 -7.17 24.64
C ALA A 108 8.13 -7.83 25.73
N LEU A 109 6.84 -8.04 25.47
CA LEU A 109 5.94 -8.80 26.33
C LEU A 109 6.14 -10.33 26.25
N GLY A 110 7.08 -10.78 25.39
CA GLY A 110 7.47 -12.18 25.28
C GLY A 110 6.66 -12.99 24.27
N PHE A 111 5.92 -12.34 23.36
CA PHE A 111 5.33 -13.03 22.22
C PHE A 111 6.38 -13.29 21.15
N THR A 112 6.34 -14.45 20.54
CA THR A 112 7.25 -14.80 19.45
C THR A 112 6.84 -14.11 18.16
N LYS A 113 7.79 -13.86 17.25
CA LYS A 113 7.52 -13.30 15.93
C LYS A 113 6.41 -14.06 15.19
N LYS A 114 6.39 -15.39 15.30
CA LYS A 114 5.37 -16.24 14.67
C LYS A 114 3.97 -16.01 15.24
N GLU A 115 3.84 -15.83 16.55
CA GLU A 115 2.56 -15.51 17.19
C GLU A 115 2.06 -14.12 16.80
N ILE A 116 2.97 -13.14 16.77
CA ILE A 116 2.65 -11.77 16.36
C ILE A 116 2.18 -11.74 14.90
N GLU A 117 2.89 -12.41 13.98
CA GLU A 117 2.51 -12.50 12.57
C GLU A 117 1.17 -13.21 12.37
N ALA A 118 0.93 -14.30 13.09
CA ALA A 118 -0.34 -15.03 13.01
C ALA A 118 -1.51 -14.18 13.51
N ALA A 119 -1.36 -13.51 14.65
CA ALA A 119 -2.36 -12.57 15.16
C ALA A 119 -2.56 -11.37 14.23
N ASN A 120 -1.48 -10.85 13.66
CA ASN A 120 -1.55 -9.74 12.72
C ASN A 120 -2.36 -10.12 11.47
N ASN A 121 -2.10 -11.28 10.88
CA ASN A 121 -2.88 -11.77 9.74
C ASN A 121 -4.35 -11.99 10.11
N TYR A 122 -4.62 -12.47 11.31
CA TYR A 122 -5.99 -12.66 11.80
C TYR A 122 -6.71 -11.33 12.02
N CYS A 123 -6.11 -10.41 12.76
CA CYS A 123 -6.74 -9.14 13.13
C CYS A 123 -6.77 -8.14 11.96
N CYS A 124 -5.64 -7.99 11.26
CA CYS A 124 -5.44 -6.96 10.24
C CYS A 124 -5.60 -7.48 8.81
N GLY A 125 -5.66 -8.78 8.61
CA GLY A 125 -5.76 -9.43 7.32
C GLY A 125 -4.43 -9.55 6.58
N ALA A 126 -4.36 -10.52 5.68
CA ALA A 126 -3.20 -10.75 4.83
C ALA A 126 -3.09 -9.75 3.67
N MET A 127 -4.14 -8.98 3.39
CA MET A 127 -4.27 -8.05 2.27
C MET A 127 -4.02 -8.69 0.89
N THR A 128 -4.16 -10.01 0.82
CA THR A 128 -4.08 -10.82 -0.39
C THR A 128 -5.02 -12.00 -0.28
N LEU A 129 -5.39 -12.59 -1.41
CA LEU A 129 -6.14 -13.86 -1.44
C LEU A 129 -5.20 -15.08 -1.55
N GLU A 130 -3.92 -14.86 -1.79
CA GLU A 130 -2.92 -15.93 -1.78
C GLU A 130 -2.80 -16.52 -0.37
N GLY A 131 -2.97 -17.84 -0.27
CA GLY A 131 -2.99 -18.54 1.02
C GLY A 131 -4.30 -18.45 1.80
N ALA A 132 -5.35 -17.86 1.24
CA ALA A 132 -6.65 -17.82 1.87
C ALA A 132 -7.21 -19.23 2.10
N PRO A 133 -7.79 -19.52 3.28
CA PRO A 133 -8.35 -20.82 3.56
C PRO A 133 -9.47 -21.14 2.57
N LEU A 134 -9.58 -22.42 2.18
CA LEU A 134 -10.63 -22.91 1.29
C LEU A 134 -10.58 -22.40 -0.16
N LEU A 135 -9.78 -21.37 -0.47
CA LEU A 135 -9.61 -20.91 -1.84
C LEU A 135 -8.70 -21.87 -2.61
N LYS A 136 -9.19 -22.36 -3.74
CA LYS A 136 -8.46 -23.29 -4.60
C LYS A 136 -7.42 -22.55 -5.42
N ASP A 137 -6.23 -23.12 -5.56
CA ASP A 137 -5.12 -22.53 -6.34
C ASP A 137 -5.51 -22.29 -7.82
N GLU A 138 -6.33 -23.14 -8.39
CA GLU A 138 -6.83 -23.00 -9.77
C GLU A 138 -7.69 -21.74 -9.99
N HIS A 139 -8.26 -21.17 -8.91
CA HIS A 139 -9.07 -19.97 -8.95
C HIS A 139 -8.28 -18.67 -8.69
N LEU A 140 -7.07 -18.77 -8.15
CA LEU A 140 -6.23 -17.59 -7.87
C LEU A 140 -6.03 -16.65 -9.08
N PRO A 141 -5.85 -17.15 -10.33
CA PRO A 141 -5.66 -16.26 -11.49
C PRO A 141 -6.83 -15.28 -11.74
N VAL A 142 -8.04 -15.60 -11.27
CA VAL A 142 -9.20 -14.70 -11.38
C VAL A 142 -9.03 -13.43 -10.57
N PHE A 143 -8.20 -13.48 -9.53
CA PHE A 143 -7.97 -12.42 -8.55
C PHE A 143 -6.62 -11.72 -8.72
N ASP A 144 -5.83 -12.10 -9.74
CA ASP A 144 -4.53 -11.47 -9.99
C ASP A 144 -4.70 -9.98 -10.29
N CYS A 145 -3.96 -9.15 -9.57
CA CYS A 145 -3.93 -7.71 -9.73
C CYS A 145 -2.71 -7.27 -10.57
N ALA A 146 -2.66 -6.00 -10.88
CA ALA A 146 -1.53 -5.43 -11.64
C ALA A 146 -0.20 -5.47 -10.87
N ASN A 147 -0.26 -5.45 -9.53
CA ASN A 147 0.87 -5.59 -8.63
C ASN A 147 0.57 -6.69 -7.60
N PRO A 148 1.61 -7.29 -6.97
CA PRO A 148 1.42 -8.21 -5.85
C PRO A 148 0.64 -7.53 -4.73
N CYS A 149 -0.25 -8.26 -4.07
CA CYS A 149 -1.10 -7.76 -3.01
C CYS A 149 -0.63 -8.22 -1.64
N GLY A 150 -0.66 -7.33 -0.65
CA GLY A 150 -0.27 -7.63 0.73
C GLY A 150 1.23 -7.93 0.89
N ARG A 151 1.61 -8.37 2.10
CA ARG A 151 3.02 -8.65 2.43
C ARG A 151 3.55 -9.95 1.86
N ILE A 152 2.69 -10.91 1.61
CA ILE A 152 3.07 -12.27 1.20
C ILE A 152 2.69 -12.60 -0.25
N GLY A 153 1.89 -11.76 -0.89
CA GLY A 153 1.43 -11.95 -2.26
C GLY A 153 2.59 -11.84 -3.25
N LYS A 154 2.60 -12.74 -4.22
CA LYS A 154 3.61 -12.80 -5.30
C LYS A 154 2.99 -12.75 -6.68
N ARG A 155 1.70 -13.02 -6.76
CA ARG A 155 0.96 -13.10 -8.03
C ARG A 155 0.65 -11.71 -8.54
N LEU A 156 0.85 -11.53 -9.84
CA LEU A 156 0.50 -10.29 -10.56
C LEU A 156 0.23 -10.61 -12.03
N LEU A 157 -0.49 -9.72 -12.69
CA LEU A 157 -0.65 -9.76 -14.14
C LEU A 157 0.68 -9.39 -14.81
N SER A 158 1.15 -10.20 -15.76
CA SER A 158 2.39 -9.91 -16.46
C SER A 158 2.28 -8.66 -17.34
N VAL A 159 3.41 -8.01 -17.58
CA VAL A 159 3.51 -6.84 -18.48
C VAL A 159 3.02 -7.20 -19.88
N GLU A 160 3.39 -8.39 -20.36
CA GLU A 160 2.96 -8.92 -21.65
C GLU A 160 1.45 -9.07 -21.74
N SER A 161 0.77 -9.50 -20.66
CA SER A 161 -0.70 -9.66 -20.66
C SER A 161 -1.41 -8.33 -20.89
N HIS A 162 -0.92 -7.25 -20.28
CA HIS A 162 -1.43 -5.90 -20.53
C HIS A 162 -1.24 -5.49 -21.99
N ILE A 163 -0.04 -5.72 -22.55
CA ILE A 163 0.31 -5.33 -23.92
C ILE A 163 -0.48 -6.16 -24.93
N LEU A 164 -0.58 -7.47 -24.73
CA LEU A 164 -1.32 -8.37 -25.62
C LEU A 164 -2.82 -8.04 -25.65
N MET A 165 -3.41 -7.71 -24.50
CA MET A 165 -4.81 -7.29 -24.43
C MET A 165 -5.03 -5.97 -25.19
N MET A 166 -4.13 -5.00 -25.05
CA MET A 166 -4.19 -3.75 -25.81
C MET A 166 -4.04 -4.01 -27.32
N ALA A 167 -3.10 -4.88 -27.69
CA ALA A 167 -2.86 -5.24 -29.09
C ALA A 167 -4.08 -5.93 -29.74
N ALA A 168 -4.74 -6.81 -28.99
CA ALA A 168 -5.95 -7.47 -29.46
C ALA A 168 -7.13 -6.48 -29.69
N ALA A 169 -7.21 -5.44 -28.85
CA ALA A 169 -8.27 -4.43 -28.96
C ALA A 169 -7.96 -3.32 -29.98
N GLN A 170 -6.69 -3.02 -30.23
CA GLN A 170 -6.25 -1.87 -31.04
C GLN A 170 -6.81 -1.85 -32.48
N PRO A 171 -6.95 -2.98 -33.21
CA PRO A 171 -7.53 -2.98 -34.56
C PRO A 171 -8.97 -2.47 -34.64
N PHE A 172 -9.72 -2.56 -33.55
CA PHE A 172 -11.13 -2.14 -33.47
C PHE A 172 -11.30 -0.70 -32.97
N ILE A 173 -10.20 -0.02 -32.62
CA ILE A 173 -10.21 1.31 -32.03
C ILE A 173 -9.38 2.25 -32.91
N SER A 174 -10.03 3.29 -33.46
CA SER A 174 -9.37 4.27 -34.34
C SER A 174 -8.36 5.14 -33.63
N GLY A 175 -8.59 5.49 -32.37
CA GLY A 175 -7.67 6.23 -31.51
C GLY A 175 -6.60 5.34 -30.87
N ALA A 176 -5.76 5.93 -30.05
CA ALA A 176 -4.85 5.22 -29.16
C ALA A 176 -5.59 4.73 -27.89
N ILE A 177 -5.14 3.62 -27.33
CA ILE A 177 -5.65 3.10 -26.06
C ILE A 177 -4.79 3.67 -24.94
N SER A 178 -5.39 4.52 -24.09
CA SER A 178 -4.74 5.08 -22.92
C SER A 178 -4.88 4.13 -21.73
N LYS A 179 -4.04 3.09 -21.70
CA LYS A 179 -3.98 2.14 -20.59
C LYS A 179 -2.59 2.16 -19.95
N THR A 180 -2.55 2.25 -18.63
CA THR A 180 -1.31 2.06 -17.88
C THR A 180 -0.90 0.59 -17.88
N ILE A 181 0.33 0.32 -18.30
CA ILE A 181 0.99 -0.97 -18.18
C ILE A 181 1.74 -0.93 -16.86
N ASN A 182 1.22 -1.64 -15.86
CA ASN A 182 1.84 -1.69 -14.55
C ASN A 182 3.01 -2.67 -14.56
N MET A 183 4.08 -2.30 -13.87
CA MET A 183 5.28 -3.09 -13.66
C MET A 183 5.57 -3.18 -12.17
N ALA A 184 6.04 -4.34 -11.73
CA ALA A 184 6.44 -4.53 -10.33
C ALA A 184 7.61 -3.60 -9.95
N ASN A 185 7.78 -3.32 -8.67
CA ASN A 185 8.91 -2.55 -8.16
C ASN A 185 10.27 -3.16 -8.54
N SER A 186 10.35 -4.49 -8.62
CA SER A 186 11.54 -5.22 -9.04
C SER A 186 11.88 -5.12 -10.54
N ALA A 187 11.00 -4.51 -11.36
CA ALA A 187 11.23 -4.41 -12.80
C ALA A 187 12.48 -3.58 -13.12
N THR A 188 13.28 -4.07 -14.05
CA THR A 188 14.53 -3.49 -14.50
C THR A 188 14.34 -2.54 -15.68
N VAL A 189 15.40 -1.83 -16.04
CA VAL A 189 15.44 -1.00 -17.26
C VAL A 189 15.25 -1.87 -18.52
N GLU A 190 15.78 -3.10 -18.50
CA GLU A 190 15.66 -4.04 -19.61
C GLU A 190 14.21 -4.49 -19.80
N ASP A 191 13.52 -4.80 -18.71
CA ASP A 191 12.07 -5.12 -18.76
C ASP A 191 11.25 -3.96 -19.37
N CYS A 192 11.62 -2.71 -19.04
CA CYS A 192 11.00 -1.55 -19.66
C CYS A 192 11.25 -1.47 -21.17
N LYS A 193 12.48 -1.72 -21.61
CA LYS A 193 12.84 -1.74 -23.05
C LYS A 193 12.07 -2.84 -23.78
N ASP A 194 12.00 -4.02 -23.20
CA ASP A 194 11.27 -5.15 -23.78
C ASP A 194 9.78 -4.86 -23.91
N ALA A 195 9.18 -4.22 -22.89
CA ALA A 195 7.80 -3.77 -22.95
C ALA A 195 7.54 -2.75 -24.09
N TYR A 196 8.42 -1.77 -24.26
CA TYR A 196 8.35 -0.83 -25.38
C TYR A 196 8.52 -1.52 -26.72
N LEU A 197 9.51 -2.39 -26.84
CA LEU A 197 9.77 -3.13 -28.07
C LEU A 197 8.62 -4.05 -28.46
N LEU A 198 8.03 -4.75 -27.49
CA LEU A 198 6.85 -5.59 -27.73
C LEU A 198 5.67 -4.76 -28.18
N SER A 199 5.41 -3.64 -27.50
CA SER A 199 4.32 -2.71 -27.85
C SER A 199 4.45 -2.18 -29.28
N TRP A 200 5.69 -1.84 -29.69
CA TRP A 200 5.98 -1.38 -31.03
C TRP A 200 5.79 -2.51 -32.06
N LYS A 201 6.32 -3.73 -31.80
CA LYS A 201 6.15 -4.89 -32.67
C LYS A 201 4.67 -5.25 -32.91
N LEU A 202 3.81 -5.05 -31.90
CA LEU A 202 2.40 -5.33 -31.99
C LEU A 202 1.55 -4.16 -32.53
N GLY A 203 2.20 -3.06 -32.92
CA GLY A 203 1.51 -1.92 -33.55
C GLY A 203 0.65 -1.08 -32.61
N LEU A 204 0.96 -1.05 -31.32
CA LEU A 204 0.25 -0.17 -30.38
C LEU A 204 0.53 1.29 -30.68
N LYS A 205 -0.51 2.11 -30.66
CA LYS A 205 -0.42 3.57 -30.93
C LYS A 205 0.04 4.39 -29.73
N ALA A 206 -0.08 3.85 -28.52
CA ALA A 206 0.40 4.45 -27.28
C ALA A 206 0.95 3.38 -26.33
N ASN A 207 1.91 3.78 -25.49
CA ASN A 207 2.46 2.95 -24.42
C ASN A 207 2.69 3.84 -23.20
N ALA A 208 2.15 3.45 -22.05
CA ALA A 208 2.33 4.17 -20.79
C ALA A 208 2.75 3.18 -19.72
N LEU A 209 4.04 3.10 -19.43
CA LEU A 209 4.58 2.25 -18.37
C LEU A 209 4.48 2.96 -17.02
N TYR A 210 4.13 2.22 -16.00
CA TYR A 210 4.15 2.65 -14.62
C TYR A 210 4.80 1.57 -13.75
N ARG A 211 6.02 1.84 -13.26
CA ARG A 211 6.70 0.97 -12.31
C ARG A 211 6.26 1.34 -10.89
N ASP A 212 5.87 0.35 -10.12
CA ASP A 212 5.49 0.53 -8.72
C ASP A 212 6.64 1.16 -7.91
N GLY A 213 6.34 2.09 -7.01
CA GLY A 213 7.34 2.84 -6.25
C GLY A 213 8.09 3.92 -7.05
N SER A 214 7.76 4.17 -8.33
CA SER A 214 8.44 5.19 -9.15
C SER A 214 8.04 6.63 -8.83
N LYS A 215 7.01 6.84 -8.01
CA LYS A 215 6.50 8.16 -7.61
C LYS A 215 6.32 8.22 -6.11
N LEU A 216 6.58 9.39 -5.52
CA LEU A 216 6.45 9.65 -4.08
C LEU A 216 5.02 9.49 -3.55
N SER A 217 4.00 9.65 -4.37
CA SER A 217 2.60 9.43 -3.98
C SER A 217 1.91 8.55 -5.00
N GLN A 218 1.35 7.46 -4.53
CA GLN A 218 0.56 6.52 -5.32
C GLN A 218 -0.88 6.51 -4.82
N PRO A 219 -1.88 6.61 -5.71
CA PRO A 219 -3.30 6.61 -5.32
C PRO A 219 -3.78 5.26 -4.78
N LEU A 220 -3.13 4.16 -5.18
CA LEU A 220 -3.37 2.81 -4.71
C LEU A 220 -2.01 2.15 -4.47
N SER A 221 -1.77 1.69 -3.26
CA SER A 221 -0.61 0.89 -2.91
C SER A 221 -1.08 -0.52 -2.56
N ALA A 222 -0.49 -1.52 -3.20
CA ALA A 222 -0.66 -2.92 -2.84
C ALA A 222 0.42 -3.36 -1.85
N LEU A 223 1.40 -2.49 -1.57
CA LEU A 223 2.51 -2.78 -0.69
C LEU A 223 2.07 -2.78 0.78
N SER A 224 2.53 -3.75 1.50
CA SER A 224 2.84 -3.61 2.91
C SER A 224 3.85 -2.46 3.04
N PHE A 225 3.63 -1.61 4.02
CA PHE A 225 4.58 -0.57 4.37
C PHE A 225 5.97 -1.19 4.54
N ASP A 226 6.96 -0.68 3.80
CA ASP A 226 8.35 -0.98 4.06
C ASP A 226 8.74 -0.40 5.43
N GLU A 227 9.83 -0.88 6.04
CA GLU A 227 10.26 -0.40 7.37
C GLU A 227 10.44 1.13 7.39
N ASP A 228 10.85 1.73 6.28
CA ASP A 228 11.00 3.18 6.11
C ASP A 228 9.64 3.93 6.12
N ASP A 229 8.58 3.34 5.52
CA ASP A 229 7.22 3.89 5.57
C ASP A 229 6.64 3.80 6.99
N LEU A 230 7.06 2.79 7.77
CA LEU A 230 6.68 2.63 9.17
C LEU A 230 7.36 3.70 10.07
N GLU A 231 8.58 4.12 9.75
CA GLU A 231 9.26 5.21 10.45
C GLU A 231 8.53 6.54 10.25
N ASP A 232 8.16 6.88 9.03
CA ASP A 232 7.43 8.10 8.70
C ASP A 232 6.03 8.12 9.33
N MET A 233 5.29 7.00 9.33
CA MET A 233 3.97 6.90 9.96
C MET A 233 4.04 6.99 11.50
N ASN A 234 5.07 6.43 12.12
CA ASN A 234 5.25 6.50 13.57
C ASN A 234 5.58 7.93 14.06
N GLU A 235 6.25 8.74 13.26
CA GLU A 235 6.49 10.16 13.61
C GLU A 235 5.18 10.95 13.73
N GLU A 236 4.15 10.56 12.98
CA GLU A 236 2.86 11.26 12.90
C GLU A 236 1.81 10.82 13.93
N ILE A 237 1.87 9.56 14.39
CA ILE A 237 1.04 9.06 15.51
C ILE A 237 1.31 9.82 16.82
N ARG A 238 2.40 10.56 16.90
CA ARG A 238 2.78 11.39 18.06
C ARG A 238 1.79 12.46 18.47
N THR A 239 0.87 12.87 17.62
CA THR A 239 0.04 14.06 17.86
C THR A 239 -1.45 13.79 18.10
N SER A 240 -1.97 12.66 17.87
CA SER A 240 -3.26 12.08 18.27
C SER A 240 -3.83 11.17 17.17
N PRO A 241 -4.62 10.13 17.47
CA PRO A 241 -5.16 9.19 16.47
C PRO A 241 -6.04 9.83 15.40
N THR A 242 -6.63 10.98 15.69
CA THR A 242 -7.51 11.73 14.75
C THR A 242 -6.74 12.83 14.00
N ALA A 243 -5.63 13.32 14.55
CA ALA A 243 -4.79 14.35 13.94
C ALA A 243 -3.74 13.72 13.02
N ALA A 244 -3.29 12.48 13.28
CA ALA A 244 -2.28 11.79 12.48
C ALA A 244 -2.68 11.69 11.00
N SER A 245 -3.93 11.34 10.68
CA SER A 245 -4.38 11.26 9.29
C SER A 245 -4.43 12.62 8.58
N ASN A 246 -4.63 13.71 9.33
CA ASN A 246 -4.66 15.07 8.78
C ASN A 246 -3.25 15.66 8.62
N VAL A 247 -2.34 15.35 9.55
CA VAL A 247 -0.94 15.84 9.53
C VAL A 247 -0.14 15.19 8.42
N VAL A 248 -0.34 13.88 8.14
CA VAL A 248 0.25 13.20 6.97
C VAL A 248 -0.21 13.89 5.69
N ALA A 249 -1.52 14.16 5.58
CA ALA A 249 -2.07 14.84 4.43
C ALA A 249 -1.52 16.27 4.26
N GLU A 250 -1.41 17.03 5.35
CA GLU A 250 -0.87 18.40 5.33
C GLU A 250 0.63 18.41 5.01
N ARG A 251 1.44 17.52 5.59
CA ARG A 251 2.88 17.46 5.33
C ARG A 251 3.22 17.00 3.93
N ILE A 252 2.49 16.01 3.39
CA ILE A 252 2.65 15.61 1.98
C ILE A 252 2.27 16.77 1.06
N VAL A 253 1.20 17.49 1.34
CA VAL A 253 0.80 18.69 0.60
C VAL A 253 1.83 19.80 0.77
N GLU A 254 2.36 20.03 1.97
CA GLU A 254 3.36 21.07 2.23
C GLU A 254 4.71 20.75 1.58
N ARG A 255 5.16 19.48 1.60
CA ARG A 255 6.38 19.03 0.90
C ARG A 255 6.21 19.12 -0.62
N ILE A 256 5.07 18.68 -1.17
CA ILE A 256 4.77 18.81 -2.60
C ILE A 256 4.63 20.29 -3.01
N VAL A 257 4.03 21.12 -2.16
CA VAL A 257 3.86 22.56 -2.44
C VAL A 257 5.20 23.30 -2.29
N SER A 258 6.06 22.91 -1.34
CA SER A 258 7.40 23.52 -1.18
C SER A 258 8.39 23.12 -2.27
N GLU A 259 8.25 21.93 -2.87
CA GLU A 259 9.12 21.48 -3.96
C GLU A 259 8.61 21.90 -5.34
N ARG A 260 7.32 22.17 -5.50
CA ARG A 260 6.74 22.58 -6.77
C ARG A 260 6.63 24.10 -6.90
N LYS A 261 7.74 24.76 -7.18
CA LYS A 261 7.73 26.15 -7.59
C LYS A 261 6.98 26.30 -8.92
N LYS A 262 5.99 27.20 -8.97
CA LYS A 262 5.35 27.57 -10.24
C LYS A 262 6.27 28.51 -10.98
N LEU A 263 6.45 28.27 -12.28
CA LEU A 263 7.15 29.24 -13.15
C LEU A 263 6.41 30.59 -13.14
N PRO A 264 7.13 31.73 -13.09
CA PRO A 264 6.52 33.03 -13.13
C PRO A 264 5.70 33.21 -14.43
N THR A 265 4.62 33.99 -14.37
CA THR A 265 3.75 34.22 -15.51
C THR A 265 4.53 34.93 -16.66
N ARG A 266 5.46 35.83 -16.31
CA ARG A 266 6.41 36.43 -17.23
C ARG A 266 7.80 35.93 -16.86
N ARG A 267 8.43 35.19 -17.78
CA ARG A 267 9.70 34.51 -17.53
C ARG A 267 10.62 34.61 -18.75
N LYS A 268 11.92 34.60 -18.49
CA LYS A 268 12.92 34.37 -19.53
C LYS A 268 12.97 32.87 -19.82
N GLY A 269 13.35 32.52 -21.03
CA GLY A 269 13.54 31.13 -21.41
C GLY A 269 13.89 31.01 -22.88
N TYR A 270 14.29 29.83 -23.29
CA TYR A 270 14.69 29.54 -24.66
C TYR A 270 13.64 28.68 -25.36
N THR A 271 13.51 28.93 -26.65
CA THR A 271 12.77 28.03 -27.52
C THR A 271 13.76 27.45 -28.52
N GLN A 272 14.12 26.21 -28.37
CA GLN A 272 14.99 25.47 -29.27
C GLN A 272 14.12 24.72 -30.27
N LYS A 273 14.37 24.97 -31.57
CA LYS A 273 13.76 24.20 -32.64
C LYS A 273 14.76 23.13 -33.11
N ALA A 274 14.29 21.92 -33.23
CA ALA A 274 15.02 20.79 -33.79
C ALA A 274 14.16 20.08 -34.85
N VAL A 275 14.79 19.32 -35.72
CA VAL A 275 14.12 18.42 -36.66
C VAL A 275 14.57 17.02 -36.34
N VAL A 276 13.63 16.18 -35.94
CA VAL A 276 13.88 14.77 -35.56
C VAL A 276 13.00 13.88 -36.43
N GLY A 277 13.58 13.00 -37.23
CA GLY A 277 12.81 12.13 -38.10
C GLY A 277 11.91 12.87 -39.10
N GLY A 278 12.34 14.04 -39.58
CA GLY A 278 11.55 14.88 -40.50
C GLY A 278 10.48 15.78 -39.82
N HIS A 279 10.26 15.61 -38.52
CA HIS A 279 9.30 16.40 -37.73
C HIS A 279 9.96 17.57 -37.01
N LYS A 280 9.30 18.74 -37.03
CA LYS A 280 9.75 19.93 -36.28
C LYS A 280 9.35 19.74 -34.80
N VAL A 281 10.33 19.76 -33.91
CA VAL A 281 10.16 19.70 -32.45
C VAL A 281 10.60 21.03 -31.86
N TYR A 282 9.82 21.56 -30.93
CA TYR A 282 10.15 22.78 -30.19
C TYR A 282 10.27 22.45 -28.70
N LEU A 283 11.46 22.62 -28.14
CA LEU A 283 11.70 22.60 -26.71
C LEU A 283 11.61 24.01 -26.16
N ARG A 284 10.73 24.26 -25.22
CA ARG A 284 10.59 25.56 -24.57
C ARG A 284 10.93 25.39 -23.09
N THR A 285 11.88 26.19 -22.63
CA THR A 285 12.27 26.28 -21.21
C THR A 285 11.73 27.56 -20.58
N GLY A 286 11.68 27.61 -19.27
CA GLY A 286 11.41 28.83 -18.49
C GLY A 286 12.36 28.91 -17.31
N GLU A 287 12.72 30.15 -16.92
CA GLU A 287 13.55 30.41 -15.77
C GLU A 287 12.66 30.76 -14.57
N TYR A 288 12.99 30.22 -13.41
CA TYR A 288 12.46 30.65 -12.13
C TYR A 288 13.11 31.99 -11.72
N ASP A 289 12.56 32.67 -10.69
CA ASP A 289 13.08 33.95 -10.19
C ASP A 289 14.51 33.82 -9.62
N ASP A 290 14.90 32.59 -9.20
CA ASP A 290 16.24 32.27 -8.73
C ASP A 290 17.23 31.88 -9.85
N GLY A 291 16.81 31.94 -11.11
CA GLY A 291 17.61 31.58 -12.28
C GLY A 291 17.63 30.09 -12.61
N GLY A 292 16.94 29.25 -11.83
CA GLY A 292 16.76 27.83 -12.11
C GLY A 292 15.91 27.62 -13.38
N VAL A 293 16.23 26.60 -14.17
CA VAL A 293 15.50 26.26 -15.40
C VAL A 293 14.43 25.24 -15.11
N GLY A 294 13.19 25.50 -15.55
CA GLY A 294 12.04 24.62 -15.42
C GLY A 294 11.41 24.24 -16.76
#